data_ff82b07871f22e9e47e0ce0a37f7d7c9
#
_entry.id   ff82b07871f22e9e47e0ce0a37f7d7c9
#
_cell.length_a   1.000
_cell.length_b   1.000
_cell.length_c   1.000
_cell.angle_alpha   90.00
_cell.angle_beta   90.00
_cell.angle_gamma   90.00
#
_symmetry.space_group_name_H-M   'P 1'
#
loop_
_entity.id
_entity.type
_entity.pdbx_description
1 polymer ?
#
loop_
_entity_poly.entity_id
_entity_poly.type
_entity_poly.pdbx_seq_one_letter_code
_entity_poly.pdbx_strand_id
1 'polypeptide(L)'
;FSARLRELRRARALSLRKLGREVGVTANAVLRWEKDEVTPTRGKMIELSRFFEVEPAWLAWGIGARRNRLKPSDLLLQLERCDETQLRAVSALLEAFDPDSFAG
;
A
#
# COMPACT_ATOMS: atom_id res chain seq x y z
N PHE A 1 -13.21 -4.59 0.56
CA PHE A 1 -12.58 -3.37 1.08
C PHE A 1 -12.47 -3.34 2.60
N SER A 2 -13.58 -3.55 3.31
CA SER A 2 -13.63 -3.40 4.77
C SER A 2 -12.61 -4.27 5.50
N ALA A 3 -12.50 -5.53 5.12
CA ALA A 3 -11.55 -6.46 5.73
C ALA A 3 -10.10 -6.05 5.46
N ARG A 4 -9.80 -5.60 4.24
CA ARG A 4 -8.46 -5.14 3.88
C ARG A 4 -8.07 -3.88 4.65
N LEU A 5 -8.99 -2.95 4.79
CA LEU A 5 -8.76 -1.73 5.57
C LEU A 5 -8.48 -2.06 7.04
N ARG A 6 -9.29 -2.93 7.63
CA ARG A 6 -9.11 -3.36 9.03
C ARG A 6 -7.75 -4.03 9.22
N GLU A 7 -7.36 -4.89 8.31
CA GLU A 7 -6.08 -5.57 8.38
C GLU A 7 -4.91 -4.58 8.35
N LEU A 8 -4.95 -3.62 7.41
CA LEU A 8 -3.92 -2.58 7.30
C LEU A 8 -3.83 -1.74 8.57
N ARG A 9 -4.98 -1.33 9.10
CA ARG A 9 -5.03 -0.54 10.32
C ARG A 9 -4.42 -1.29 11.51
N ARG A 10 -4.80 -2.56 11.69
CA ARG A 10 -4.29 -3.38 12.78
C ARG A 10 -2.81 -3.68 12.64
N ALA A 11 -2.34 -3.88 11.43
CA ALA A 11 -0.93 -4.14 11.16
C ALA A 11 -0.04 -2.97 11.61
N ARG A 12 -0.56 -1.74 11.58
CA ARG A 12 0.14 -0.55 12.05
C ARG A 12 -0.23 -0.16 13.50
N ALA A 13 -1.01 -0.99 14.17
CA ALA A 13 -1.50 -0.72 15.53
C ALA A 13 -2.20 0.64 15.65
N LEU A 14 -2.98 1.03 14.65
CA LEU A 14 -3.70 2.29 14.63
C LEU A 14 -5.08 2.12 15.26
N SER A 15 -5.48 3.11 16.09
CA SER A 15 -6.87 3.21 16.53
C SER A 15 -7.74 3.78 15.42
N LEU A 16 -9.05 3.58 15.54
CA LEU A 16 -10.01 4.18 14.61
C LEU A 16 -9.87 5.71 14.59
N ARG A 17 -9.70 6.30 15.77
CA ARG A 17 -9.53 7.75 15.91
C ARG A 17 -8.25 8.23 15.21
N LYS A 18 -7.16 7.52 15.40
CA LYS A 18 -5.88 7.91 14.81
C LYS A 18 -5.92 7.82 13.29
N LEU A 19 -6.47 6.73 12.75
CA LEU A 19 -6.62 6.60 11.32
C LEU A 19 -7.54 7.68 10.75
N GLY A 20 -8.66 7.95 11.42
CA GLY A 20 -9.56 9.01 11.01
C GLY A 20 -8.87 10.37 10.95
N ARG A 21 -8.03 10.66 11.94
CA ARG A 21 -7.26 11.90 11.99
C ARG A 21 -6.28 12.01 10.83
N GLU A 22 -5.64 10.91 10.46
CA GLU A 22 -4.66 10.89 9.37
C GLU A 22 -5.30 11.13 8.00
N VAL A 23 -6.52 10.69 7.80
CA VAL A 23 -7.23 10.87 6.52
C VAL A 23 -8.34 11.91 6.58
N GLY A 24 -8.43 12.65 7.68
CA GLY A 24 -9.35 13.78 7.80
C GLY A 24 -10.81 13.41 7.98
N VAL A 25 -11.11 12.31 8.67
CA VAL A 25 -12.48 11.87 8.97
C VAL A 25 -12.59 11.51 10.45
N THR A 26 -13.83 11.26 10.90
CA THR A 26 -14.08 10.85 12.28
C THR A 26 -13.77 9.36 12.49
N ALA A 27 -13.56 8.98 13.74
CA ALA A 27 -13.42 7.58 14.11
C ALA A 27 -14.65 6.77 13.72
N ASN A 28 -15.83 7.36 13.85
CA ASN A 28 -17.08 6.70 13.47
C ASN A 28 -17.15 6.44 11.96
N ALA A 29 -16.63 7.35 11.15
CA ALA A 29 -16.57 7.15 9.70
C ALA A 29 -15.69 5.94 9.35
N VAL A 30 -14.52 5.83 9.98
CA VAL A 30 -13.63 4.69 9.79
C VAL A 30 -14.32 3.39 10.22
N LEU A 31 -15.00 3.42 11.36
CA LEU A 31 -15.73 2.25 11.86
C LEU A 31 -16.78 1.78 10.86
N ARG A 32 -17.54 2.71 10.30
CA ARG A 32 -18.58 2.38 9.30
C ARG A 32 -17.96 1.80 8.02
N TRP A 33 -16.81 2.28 7.62
CA TRP A 33 -16.06 1.68 6.50
C TRP A 33 -15.66 0.24 6.81
N GLU A 34 -15.19 -0.03 8.01
CA GLU A 34 -14.76 -1.37 8.42
C GLU A 34 -15.93 -2.33 8.64
N LYS A 35 -17.12 -1.82 8.91
CA LYS A 35 -18.34 -2.61 9.01
C LYS A 35 -19.07 -2.79 7.68
N ASP A 36 -18.50 -2.25 6.61
CA ASP A 36 -19.10 -2.28 5.28
C ASP A 36 -20.48 -1.60 5.21
N GLU A 37 -20.71 -0.64 6.09
CA GLU A 37 -21.95 0.14 6.10
C GLU A 37 -21.92 1.27 5.09
N VAL A 38 -20.73 1.85 4.87
CA VAL A 38 -20.49 2.97 3.97
C VAL A 38 -19.20 2.73 3.23
N THR A 39 -19.18 3.10 1.96
CA THR A 39 -17.96 3.07 1.14
C THR A 39 -17.32 4.46 1.12
N PRO A 40 -16.00 4.59 1.29
CA PRO A 40 -15.34 5.89 1.17
C PRO A 40 -15.55 6.49 -0.21
N THR A 41 -15.54 7.82 -0.28
CA THR A 41 -15.50 8.50 -1.56
C THR A 41 -14.21 8.15 -2.30
N ARG A 42 -14.17 8.41 -3.60
CA ARG A 42 -12.98 8.17 -4.41
C ARG A 42 -11.76 8.91 -3.85
N GLY A 43 -11.94 10.16 -3.44
CA GLY A 43 -10.86 10.95 -2.84
C GLY A 43 -10.33 10.33 -1.55
N LYS A 44 -11.21 9.88 -0.68
CA LYS A 44 -10.82 9.22 0.56
C LYS A 44 -10.18 7.87 0.32
N MET A 45 -10.65 7.13 -0.68
CA MET A 45 -10.03 5.86 -1.07
C MET A 45 -8.57 6.08 -1.51
N ILE A 46 -8.32 7.13 -2.28
CA ILE A 46 -6.97 7.48 -2.71
C ILE A 46 -6.11 7.91 -1.52
N GLU A 47 -6.65 8.71 -0.60
CA GLU A 47 -5.93 9.11 0.60
C GLU A 47 -5.55 7.91 1.47
N LEU A 48 -6.47 6.97 1.66
CA LEU A 48 -6.21 5.73 2.40
C LEU A 48 -5.11 4.91 1.73
N SER A 49 -5.18 4.76 0.41
CA SER A 49 -4.19 3.99 -0.32
C SER A 49 -2.80 4.61 -0.22
N ARG A 50 -2.70 5.92 -0.27
CA ARG A 50 -1.43 6.63 -0.09
C ARG A 50 -0.88 6.48 1.32
N PHE A 51 -1.75 6.61 2.31
CA PHE A 51 -1.35 6.48 3.71
C PHE A 51 -0.80 5.08 4.00
N PHE A 52 -1.44 4.04 3.49
CA PHE A 52 -1.01 2.66 3.69
C PHE A 52 -0.02 2.16 2.63
N GLU A 53 0.32 2.99 1.67
CA GLU A 53 1.25 2.64 0.59
C GLU A 53 0.83 1.40 -0.18
N VAL A 54 -0.45 1.34 -0.54
CA VAL A 54 -1.04 0.24 -1.31
C VAL A 54 -1.70 0.79 -2.57
N GLU A 55 -1.92 -0.08 -3.55
CA GLU A 55 -2.65 0.31 -4.76
C GLU A 55 -4.12 0.53 -4.46
N PRO A 56 -4.72 1.62 -4.96
CA PRO A 56 -6.14 1.88 -4.74
C PRO A 56 -7.05 0.75 -5.23
N ALA A 57 -6.74 0.15 -6.38
CA ALA A 57 -7.51 -0.96 -6.91
C ALA A 57 -7.45 -2.19 -6.01
N TRP A 58 -6.28 -2.45 -5.41
CA TRP A 58 -6.15 -3.54 -4.46
C TRP A 58 -6.98 -3.26 -3.19
N LEU A 59 -6.88 -2.04 -2.67
CA LEU A 59 -7.61 -1.68 -1.45
C LEU A 59 -9.12 -1.77 -1.66
N ALA A 60 -9.61 -1.21 -2.78
CA ALA A 60 -11.04 -1.14 -3.06
C ALA A 60 -11.63 -2.49 -3.46
N TRP A 61 -10.96 -3.24 -4.33
CA TRP A 61 -11.52 -4.43 -4.96
C TRP A 61 -10.67 -5.68 -4.86
N GLY A 62 -9.50 -5.60 -4.27
CA GLY A 62 -8.60 -6.75 -4.19
C GLY A 62 -7.97 -7.12 -5.53
N ILE A 63 -7.91 -6.19 -6.47
CA ILE A 63 -7.39 -6.42 -7.82
C ILE A 63 -5.96 -5.94 -7.92
N GLY A 64 -5.08 -6.74 -8.53
CA GLY A 64 -3.68 -6.36 -8.75
C GLY A 64 -2.80 -6.56 -7.52
N ALA A 65 -1.65 -5.92 -7.54
CA ALA A 65 -0.67 -6.04 -6.47
C ALA A 65 -1.07 -5.17 -5.27
N ARG A 66 -0.78 -5.67 -4.07
CA ARG A 66 -1.09 -4.97 -2.83
C ARG A 66 -0.33 -3.64 -2.72
N ARG A 67 0.97 -3.65 -3.05
CA ARG A 67 1.82 -2.47 -2.90
C ARG A 67 1.93 -1.67 -4.17
N ASN A 68 2.06 -0.36 -4.02
CA ASN A 68 2.43 0.52 -5.10
C ASN A 68 3.78 0.09 -5.69
N ARG A 69 4.04 0.49 -6.93
CA ARG A 69 5.35 0.27 -7.55
C ARG A 69 6.44 0.85 -6.65
N LEU A 70 7.49 0.07 -6.46
CA LEU A 70 8.63 0.51 -5.70
C LEU A 70 9.29 1.70 -6.43
N LYS A 71 9.55 2.75 -5.67
CA LYS A 71 10.35 3.86 -6.19
C LYS A 71 11.80 3.42 -6.28
N PRO A 72 12.61 4.00 -7.20
CA PRO A 72 14.04 3.66 -7.29
C PRO A 72 14.77 3.78 -5.95
N SER A 73 14.43 4.78 -5.14
CA SER A 73 15.01 4.95 -3.81
C SER A 73 14.70 3.78 -2.87
N ASP A 74 13.49 3.23 -2.96
CA ASP A 74 13.09 2.09 -2.15
C ASP A 74 13.82 0.82 -2.57
N LEU A 75 14.06 0.65 -3.87
CA LEU A 75 14.86 -0.46 -4.39
C LEU A 75 16.27 -0.40 -3.88
N LEU A 76 16.89 0.78 -3.87
CA LEU A 76 18.24 0.97 -3.36
C LEU A 76 18.32 0.63 -1.86
N LEU A 77 17.34 1.06 -1.07
CA LEU A 77 17.29 0.72 0.35
C LEU A 77 17.16 -0.77 0.57
N GLN A 78 16.37 -1.45 -0.24
CA GLN A 78 16.23 -2.90 -0.15
C GLN A 78 17.53 -3.61 -0.51
N LEU A 79 18.23 -3.14 -1.53
CA LEU A 79 19.52 -3.71 -1.93
C LEU A 79 20.55 -3.58 -0.82
N GLU A 80 20.58 -2.45 -0.12
CA GLU A 80 21.50 -2.24 1.00
C GLU A 80 21.23 -3.17 2.18
N ARG A 81 19.97 -3.65 2.34
CA ARG A 81 19.58 -4.53 3.44
C ARG A 81 19.60 -6.00 3.08
N CYS A 82 19.79 -6.34 1.82
CA CYS A 82 19.74 -7.71 1.34
C CYS A 82 21.07 -8.40 1.50
N ASP A 83 21.05 -9.71 1.75
CA ASP A 83 22.24 -10.52 1.66
C ASP A 83 22.54 -10.80 0.17
N GLU A 84 23.66 -11.49 -0.09
CA GLU A 84 24.09 -11.76 -1.45
C GLU A 84 23.07 -12.56 -2.25
N THR A 85 22.42 -13.53 -1.63
CA THR A 85 21.39 -14.34 -2.29
C THR A 85 20.18 -13.48 -2.66
N GLN A 86 19.75 -12.61 -1.76
CA GLN A 86 18.64 -11.70 -2.00
C GLN A 86 18.99 -10.67 -3.07
N LEU A 87 20.23 -10.17 -3.09
CA LEU A 87 20.70 -9.26 -4.12
C LEU A 87 20.64 -9.89 -5.51
N ARG A 88 21.00 -11.17 -5.64
CA ARG A 88 20.89 -11.89 -6.90
C ARG A 88 19.45 -12.01 -7.35
N ALA A 89 18.55 -12.32 -6.44
CA ALA A 89 17.12 -12.43 -6.75
C ALA A 89 16.55 -11.09 -7.20
N VAL A 90 16.93 -10.00 -6.55
CA VAL A 90 16.50 -8.66 -6.93
C VAL A 90 17.09 -8.27 -8.28
N SER A 91 18.37 -8.58 -8.55
CA SER A 91 19.00 -8.32 -9.83
C SER A 91 18.28 -9.06 -10.96
N ALA A 92 17.91 -10.32 -10.73
CA ALA A 92 17.15 -11.09 -11.70
C ALA A 92 15.78 -10.47 -12.00
N LEU A 93 15.11 -9.95 -10.97
CA LEU A 93 13.86 -9.23 -11.15
C LEU A 93 14.02 -7.95 -11.96
N LEU A 94 15.07 -7.19 -11.67
CA LEU A 94 15.38 -5.96 -12.41
C LEU A 94 15.70 -6.24 -13.88
N GLU A 95 16.41 -7.32 -14.16
CA GLU A 95 16.67 -7.75 -15.52
C GLU A 95 15.40 -8.20 -16.24
N ALA A 96 14.49 -8.88 -15.52
CA ALA A 96 13.22 -9.32 -16.08
C ALA A 96 12.31 -8.14 -16.44
N PHE A 97 12.51 -6.98 -15.83
CA PHE A 97 11.78 -5.75 -16.17
C PHE A 97 12.31 -5.05 -17.41
N ASP A 98 13.17 -5.70 -18.16
CA ASP A 98 13.72 -5.21 -19.42
C ASP A 98 14.61 -3.97 -19.24
N PRO A 99 15.94 -4.17 -19.23
CA PRO A 99 16.87 -3.08 -19.14
C PRO A 99 16.67 -1.99 -20.19
N ASP A 100 16.20 -2.36 -21.37
CA ASP A 100 15.96 -1.41 -22.44
C ASP A 100 14.80 -0.48 -22.11
N SER A 101 13.80 -0.95 -21.38
CA SER A 101 12.69 -0.09 -20.95
C SER A 101 13.14 0.91 -19.89
N PHE A 102 14.21 0.62 -19.15
CA PHE A 102 14.79 1.57 -18.21
C PHE A 102 15.84 2.46 -18.86
N ALA A 103 16.49 1.96 -19.88
CA ALA A 103 17.54 2.70 -20.61
C ALA A 103 16.96 3.60 -21.70
N GLY A 104 15.78 3.26 -22.15
CA GLY A 104 15.10 4.01 -23.22
C GLY A 104 14.20 5.12 -22.66
#